data_778a8be1dc169c0c69fef6d7ea08d99f
#
_entry.id   778a8be1dc169c0c69fef6d7ea08d99f
#
_cell.length_a   1.000
_cell.length_b   1.000
_cell.length_c   1.000
_cell.angle_alpha   90.00
_cell.angle_beta   90.00
_cell.angle_gamma   90.00
#
_symmetry.space_group_name_H-M   'P 1'
#
loop_
_entity.id
_entity.type
_entity.pdbx_description
1 polymer ?
#
loop_
_entity_poly.entity_id
_entity_poly.type
_entity_poly.pdbx_seq_one_letter_code
_entity_poly.pdbx_strand_id
1 'polypeptide(L)'
;MLRKTTSIIIALVLHAHAGFGGQTPAPTAAGSFRVDLPAHRFANDLRPASPFGINTALRPGSADLEARLRLMQEAGIKWGRQDFTWRQIEREPGSYDWKAYDELVEACQAHGLILFGNLAYSPSFHDPLTPEGIKAYCAFARAAVKRYKGKIDYWQIWNEPNGGFWKGTPQQYALLLAAAGQAIHAANPDAKVLGLNMAFCDVRWAETILKAVLYDCFDIACFHPYRPPSAPEEHFDWWELDQYVKSWHKQDLTADYPLIRMSFIEQTEELVKVMAQFGKPKPLWITEICWNTHIHPYGTSELRQADLLVRFHVLALASGRIEKVFWWTLKDGGDRQFDQADMVGLVRADLSPKYAYFAFAWMTRMLEGKSVQRSDCSGPETYAVVFGEDGSDNEMMIAWSTKPYAYIRVNNPTGLTFYDIFGTRRFVPYDPVRTKNLSVPLGESPIYIVGPKGLKAELRKDPGW
;
A
#
# COMPACT_ATOMS: atom_id res chain seq x y z
N MET A 1 -52.73 -25.54 11.19
CA MET A 1 -51.77 -26.61 10.88
C MET A 1 -50.37 -26.08 11.15
N LEU A 2 -49.83 -26.41 12.32
CA LEU A 2 -48.48 -26.02 12.75
C LEU A 2 -47.46 -26.91 12.06
N ARG A 3 -46.43 -26.31 11.42
CA ARG A 3 -45.21 -27.05 11.10
C ARG A 3 -44.09 -26.63 12.09
N LYS A 4 -43.67 -27.64 12.84
CA LYS A 4 -42.55 -27.55 13.80
C LYS A 4 -41.22 -27.48 13.04
N THR A 5 -40.42 -26.48 13.33
CA THR A 5 -38.99 -26.41 12.98
C THR A 5 -38.18 -27.13 14.05
N THR A 6 -37.45 -28.14 13.65
CA THR A 6 -36.57 -28.94 14.51
C THR A 6 -35.18 -28.31 14.48
N SER A 7 -34.75 -27.73 15.61
CA SER A 7 -33.39 -27.29 15.83
C SER A 7 -32.52 -28.48 16.20
N ILE A 8 -31.46 -28.74 15.46
CA ILE A 8 -30.45 -29.74 15.79
C ILE A 8 -29.37 -29.05 16.62
N ILE A 9 -29.32 -29.41 17.91
CA ILE A 9 -28.24 -29.03 18.81
C ILE A 9 -27.20 -30.14 18.72
N ILE A 10 -25.99 -29.83 18.25
CA ILE A 10 -24.85 -30.74 18.34
C ILE A 10 -24.15 -30.47 19.66
N ALA A 11 -24.30 -31.41 20.60
CA ALA A 11 -23.59 -31.43 21.86
C ALA A 11 -22.18 -32.03 21.63
N LEU A 12 -21.13 -31.26 21.89
CA LEU A 12 -19.78 -31.76 22.01
C LEU A 12 -19.57 -32.36 23.40
N VAL A 13 -19.32 -33.67 23.45
CA VAL A 13 -18.98 -34.41 24.66
C VAL A 13 -17.51 -34.12 24.99
N LEU A 14 -17.29 -33.40 26.08
CA LEU A 14 -15.97 -33.24 26.73
C LEU A 14 -15.70 -34.50 27.58
N HIS A 15 -14.72 -35.30 27.19
CA HIS A 15 -14.12 -36.32 28.07
C HIS A 15 -13.04 -35.67 28.92
N ALA A 16 -13.33 -35.55 30.22
CA ALA A 16 -12.35 -35.18 31.20
C ALA A 16 -11.43 -36.41 31.50
N HIS A 17 -10.14 -36.24 31.23
CA HIS A 17 -9.10 -37.10 31.81
C HIS A 17 -8.40 -36.33 32.94
N ALA A 18 -8.54 -36.83 34.12
CA ALA A 18 -7.87 -36.32 35.31
C ALA A 18 -6.40 -36.74 35.36
N GLY A 19 -5.57 -35.81 35.75
CA GLY A 19 -4.38 -36.02 36.56
C GLY A 19 -3.08 -36.37 35.82
N PHE A 20 -2.24 -35.37 35.64
CA PHE A 20 -0.84 -35.41 36.03
C PHE A 20 -0.33 -33.95 36.11
N GLY A 21 0.04 -33.55 37.33
CA GLY A 21 0.64 -32.27 37.64
C GLY A 21 2.05 -32.18 37.06
N GLY A 22 2.16 -31.64 35.86
CA GLY A 22 3.39 -31.14 35.27
C GLY A 22 3.17 -29.66 34.98
N GLN A 23 3.95 -28.80 35.62
CA GLN A 23 4.02 -27.40 35.23
C GLN A 23 4.41 -27.36 33.75
N THR A 24 3.45 -26.96 32.87
CA THR A 24 3.78 -26.59 31.52
C THR A 24 4.70 -25.38 31.60
N PRO A 25 5.93 -25.44 31.06
CA PRO A 25 6.75 -24.24 30.95
C PRO A 25 5.98 -23.20 30.16
N ALA A 26 6.00 -21.95 30.64
CA ALA A 26 5.49 -20.81 29.89
C ALA A 26 6.06 -20.87 28.45
N PRO A 27 5.26 -20.54 27.43
CA PRO A 27 5.77 -20.53 26.05
C PRO A 27 7.00 -19.64 26.03
N THR A 28 8.16 -20.24 25.82
CA THR A 28 9.40 -19.51 25.53
C THR A 28 9.08 -18.59 24.38
N ALA A 29 9.40 -17.31 24.52
CA ALA A 29 9.23 -16.28 23.50
C ALA A 29 9.66 -16.87 22.14
N ALA A 30 8.74 -16.92 21.19
CA ALA A 30 9.01 -17.38 19.84
C ALA A 30 10.28 -16.67 19.37
N GLY A 31 11.31 -17.41 19.01
CA GLY A 31 12.60 -16.86 18.61
C GLY A 31 12.37 -15.76 17.59
N SER A 32 12.76 -14.54 17.90
CA SER A 32 12.53 -13.38 17.05
C SER A 32 13.24 -13.64 15.72
N PHE A 33 12.48 -13.78 14.63
CA PHE A 33 13.03 -13.84 13.28
C PHE A 33 13.84 -12.55 13.06
N ARG A 34 15.11 -12.70 12.77
CA ARG A 34 16.01 -11.58 12.47
C ARG A 34 16.66 -11.82 11.12
N VAL A 35 16.76 -10.77 10.34
CA VAL A 35 17.50 -10.74 9.09
C VAL A 35 18.52 -9.61 9.20
N ASP A 36 19.79 -9.96 9.03
CA ASP A 36 20.86 -8.97 8.95
C ASP A 36 20.87 -8.37 7.54
N LEU A 37 20.15 -7.28 7.37
CA LEU A 37 20.15 -6.54 6.12
C LEU A 37 21.34 -5.57 6.07
N PRO A 38 22.01 -5.45 4.90
CA PRO A 38 22.99 -4.41 4.71
C PRO A 38 22.36 -3.01 4.89
N ALA A 39 23.13 -2.03 5.30
CA ALA A 39 22.66 -0.65 5.39
C ALA A 39 22.05 -0.20 4.05
N HIS A 40 20.95 0.56 4.11
CA HIS A 40 20.33 1.09 2.91
C HIS A 40 21.18 2.24 2.36
N ARG A 41 21.66 2.13 1.10
CA ARG A 41 22.60 3.09 0.50
C ARG A 41 22.09 4.54 0.48
N PHE A 42 20.77 4.72 0.48
CA PHE A 42 20.12 6.02 0.46
C PHE A 42 19.35 6.34 1.75
N ALA A 43 19.72 5.72 2.89
CA ALA A 43 18.94 5.86 4.13
C ALA A 43 18.64 7.33 4.49
N ASN A 44 19.61 8.21 4.35
CA ASN A 44 19.54 9.62 4.74
C ASN A 44 19.11 10.56 3.59
N ASP A 45 18.97 10.06 2.37
CA ASP A 45 18.71 10.91 1.21
C ASP A 45 17.20 11.16 1.05
N LEU A 46 16.83 12.40 0.80
CA LEU A 46 15.53 12.74 0.26
C LEU A 46 15.47 12.30 -1.22
N ARG A 47 14.54 11.43 -1.54
CA ARG A 47 14.43 10.87 -2.90
C ARG A 47 13.01 11.05 -3.45
N PRO A 48 12.72 12.21 -4.05
CA PRO A 48 11.37 12.49 -4.58
C PRO A 48 10.90 11.50 -5.66
N ALA A 49 11.84 10.92 -6.40
CA ALA A 49 11.53 9.91 -7.42
C ALA A 49 11.25 8.52 -6.87
N SER A 50 11.53 8.27 -5.58
CA SER A 50 11.26 6.97 -4.96
C SER A 50 9.78 6.61 -5.03
N PRO A 51 9.42 5.37 -5.41
CA PRO A 51 8.04 4.92 -5.42
C PRO A 51 7.56 4.40 -4.06
N PHE A 52 8.44 4.33 -3.05
CA PHE A 52 8.20 3.62 -1.79
C PHE A 52 7.73 4.56 -0.69
N GLY A 53 6.47 4.41 -0.31
CA GLY A 53 5.82 5.20 0.73
C GLY A 53 5.14 4.37 1.80
N ILE A 54 4.76 5.05 2.87
CA ILE A 54 3.99 4.49 3.97
C ILE A 54 2.98 5.52 4.50
N ASN A 55 1.84 5.05 4.98
CA ASN A 55 1.03 5.85 5.89
C ASN A 55 1.73 5.87 7.23
N THR A 56 2.17 7.04 7.63
CA THR A 56 2.99 7.18 8.83
C THR A 56 2.18 6.93 10.08
N ALA A 57 0.91 7.37 10.10
CA ALA A 57 0.03 7.35 11.27
C ALA A 57 0.78 7.85 12.54
N LEU A 58 1.72 8.79 12.35
CA LEU A 58 2.48 9.38 13.44
C LEU A 58 1.58 10.31 14.24
N ARG A 59 1.72 10.24 15.54
CA ARG A 59 1.06 11.18 16.45
C ARG A 59 2.13 12.13 17.00
N PRO A 60 1.94 13.44 16.80
CA PRO A 60 2.86 14.42 17.37
C PRO A 60 3.04 14.19 18.88
N GLY A 61 4.29 14.21 19.35
CA GLY A 61 4.61 14.00 20.75
C GLY A 61 4.50 12.57 21.27
N SER A 62 4.30 11.56 20.39
CA SER A 62 4.30 10.17 20.84
C SER A 62 5.68 9.71 21.28
N ALA A 63 5.75 8.92 22.37
CA ALA A 63 7.00 8.42 22.94
C ALA A 63 7.78 7.48 21.98
N ASP A 64 7.11 6.89 20.99
CA ASP A 64 7.71 5.97 20.02
C ASP A 64 8.07 6.63 18.68
N LEU A 65 7.94 7.96 18.55
CA LEU A 65 8.16 8.70 17.30
C LEU A 65 9.55 8.43 16.71
N GLU A 66 10.58 8.61 17.49
CA GLU A 66 11.98 8.44 17.05
C GLU A 66 12.26 6.99 16.61
N ALA A 67 11.76 6.00 17.37
CA ALA A 67 11.95 4.61 17.02
C ALA A 67 11.23 4.24 15.70
N ARG A 68 10.04 4.79 15.48
CA ARG A 68 9.28 4.58 14.23
C ARG A 68 9.97 5.23 13.03
N LEU A 69 10.51 6.43 13.18
CA LEU A 69 11.24 7.12 12.13
C LEU A 69 12.52 6.36 11.75
N ARG A 70 13.24 5.81 12.72
CA ARG A 70 14.41 4.93 12.46
C ARG A 70 14.02 3.68 11.69
N LEU A 71 12.95 3.00 12.08
CA LEU A 71 12.46 1.83 11.36
C LEU A 71 12.08 2.16 9.90
N MET A 72 11.43 3.31 9.65
CA MET A 72 11.14 3.77 8.29
C MET A 72 12.42 4.03 7.49
N GLN A 73 13.38 4.72 8.09
CA GLN A 73 14.67 5.03 7.48
C GLN A 73 15.48 3.76 7.14
N GLU A 74 15.56 2.81 8.08
CA GLU A 74 16.23 1.52 7.90
C GLU A 74 15.54 0.67 6.83
N ALA A 75 14.21 0.71 6.75
CA ALA A 75 13.45 0.05 5.71
C ALA A 75 13.56 0.73 4.34
N GLY A 76 14.22 1.88 4.23
CA GLY A 76 14.37 2.62 2.97
C GLY A 76 13.09 3.29 2.49
N ILE A 77 12.16 3.55 3.39
CA ILE A 77 10.93 4.29 3.10
C ILE A 77 11.28 5.75 2.88
N LYS A 78 10.83 6.33 1.74
CA LYS A 78 11.18 7.70 1.33
C LYS A 78 10.02 8.67 1.40
N TRP A 79 8.80 8.16 1.36
CA TRP A 79 7.59 8.96 1.40
C TRP A 79 6.71 8.58 2.57
N GLY A 80 6.17 9.61 3.25
CA GLY A 80 5.20 9.47 4.32
C GLY A 80 3.90 10.18 4.01
N ARG A 81 2.77 9.48 4.06
CA ARG A 81 1.45 10.10 4.10
C ARG A 81 1.09 10.40 5.54
N GLN A 82 0.86 11.66 5.86
CA GLN A 82 0.57 12.12 7.21
C GLN A 82 -0.75 12.89 7.26
N ASP A 83 -1.62 12.51 8.18
CA ASP A 83 -2.84 13.27 8.43
C ASP A 83 -2.51 14.58 9.13
N PHE A 84 -2.93 15.70 8.53
CA PHE A 84 -3.05 17.01 9.13
C PHE A 84 -4.50 17.18 9.57
N THR A 85 -4.82 16.65 10.74
CA THR A 85 -6.19 16.56 11.25
C THR A 85 -6.71 17.93 11.59
N TRP A 86 -7.61 18.46 10.77
CA TRP A 86 -8.11 19.84 10.90
C TRP A 86 -8.64 20.14 12.29
N ARG A 87 -9.49 19.28 12.87
CA ARG A 87 -10.05 19.45 14.23
C ARG A 87 -9.01 19.43 15.36
N GLN A 88 -7.81 18.91 15.11
CA GLN A 88 -6.73 18.93 16.11
C GLN A 88 -5.89 20.20 16.01
N ILE A 89 -5.79 20.75 14.82
CA ILE A 89 -5.04 21.98 14.53
C ILE A 89 -5.87 23.21 14.81
N GLU A 90 -7.15 23.23 14.42
CA GLU A 90 -8.09 24.33 14.68
C GLU A 90 -9.06 23.92 15.78
N ARG A 91 -8.76 24.30 17.02
CA ARG A 91 -9.59 24.01 18.19
C ARG A 91 -10.64 25.09 18.44
N GLU A 92 -10.36 26.30 17.98
CA GLU A 92 -11.25 27.46 17.99
C GLU A 92 -11.26 28.11 16.61
N PRO A 93 -12.38 28.65 16.14
CA PRO A 93 -12.52 29.23 14.81
C PRO A 93 -11.42 30.25 14.49
N GLY A 94 -10.64 29.96 13.42
CA GLY A 94 -9.54 30.80 12.94
C GLY A 94 -8.23 30.74 13.74
N SER A 95 -8.16 29.92 14.80
CA SER A 95 -6.96 29.76 15.63
C SER A 95 -6.31 28.40 15.36
N TYR A 96 -5.11 28.41 14.78
CA TYR A 96 -4.38 27.20 14.39
C TYR A 96 -3.18 26.94 15.31
N ASP A 97 -3.16 25.78 15.97
CA ASP A 97 -2.01 25.28 16.73
C ASP A 97 -1.21 24.28 15.88
N TRP A 98 -0.08 24.71 15.38
CA TRP A 98 0.81 23.93 14.52
C TRP A 98 2.00 23.30 15.26
N LYS A 99 2.25 23.69 16.53
CA LYS A 99 3.48 23.34 17.24
C LYS A 99 3.86 21.87 17.14
N ALA A 100 2.92 20.99 17.43
CA ALA A 100 3.16 19.56 17.42
C ALA A 100 3.39 18.99 16.00
N TYR A 101 2.77 19.59 14.98
CA TYR A 101 3.01 19.23 13.58
C TYR A 101 4.35 19.78 13.05
N ASP A 102 4.80 20.94 13.54
CA ASP A 102 6.12 21.48 13.21
C ASP A 102 7.23 20.52 13.65
N GLU A 103 7.19 20.09 14.92
CA GLU A 103 8.13 19.12 15.49
C GLU A 103 8.13 17.80 14.71
N LEU A 104 6.95 17.32 14.32
CA LEU A 104 6.81 16.09 13.53
C LEU A 104 7.41 16.24 12.13
N VAL A 105 7.13 17.33 11.43
CA VAL A 105 7.66 17.60 10.08
C VAL A 105 9.20 17.69 10.12
N GLU A 106 9.76 18.38 11.10
CA GLU A 106 11.21 18.48 11.28
C GLU A 106 11.85 17.13 11.58
N ALA A 107 11.25 16.33 12.45
CA ALA A 107 11.73 14.99 12.75
C ALA A 107 11.69 14.08 11.51
N CYS A 108 10.64 14.12 10.71
CA CYS A 108 10.55 13.36 9.47
C CYS A 108 11.65 13.75 8.47
N GLN A 109 11.88 15.05 8.27
CA GLN A 109 12.93 15.55 7.38
C GLN A 109 14.33 15.12 7.85
N ALA A 110 14.58 15.15 9.15
CA ALA A 110 15.86 14.73 9.74
C ALA A 110 16.16 13.23 9.47
N HIS A 111 15.13 12.42 9.25
CA HIS A 111 15.25 11.00 8.90
C HIS A 111 15.15 10.71 7.39
N GLY A 112 15.23 11.72 6.53
CA GLY A 112 15.18 11.54 5.08
C GLY A 112 13.80 11.16 4.54
N LEU A 113 12.73 11.46 5.29
CA LEU A 113 11.34 11.16 4.91
C LEU A 113 10.67 12.40 4.32
N ILE A 114 10.18 12.29 3.09
CA ILE A 114 9.39 13.31 2.41
C ILE A 114 7.93 13.10 2.81
N LEU A 115 7.29 14.12 3.36
CA LEU A 115 5.89 14.04 3.71
C LEU A 115 4.99 14.60 2.59
N PHE A 116 3.81 13.98 2.42
CA PHE A 116 2.66 14.70 1.92
C PHE A 116 1.56 14.75 2.99
N GLY A 117 0.85 15.89 3.03
CA GLY A 117 -0.17 16.14 4.04
C GLY A 117 -1.56 15.77 3.56
N ASN A 118 -2.29 14.95 4.32
CA ASN A 118 -3.71 14.73 4.12
C ASN A 118 -4.51 15.73 4.96
N LEU A 119 -5.17 16.69 4.32
CA LEU A 119 -6.02 17.70 4.98
C LEU A 119 -7.42 17.12 5.15
N ALA A 120 -7.77 16.68 6.37
CA ALA A 120 -9.05 16.00 6.60
C ALA A 120 -9.59 16.21 8.01
N TYR A 121 -10.84 15.77 8.21
CA TYR A 121 -11.52 15.65 9.50
C TYR A 121 -11.80 16.99 10.19
N SER A 122 -12.89 17.66 9.72
CA SER A 122 -13.32 18.96 10.22
C SER A 122 -13.59 19.00 11.72
N PRO A 123 -13.35 20.15 12.37
CA PRO A 123 -13.88 20.40 13.70
C PRO A 123 -15.41 20.52 13.67
N SER A 124 -16.07 20.33 14.82
CA SER A 124 -17.54 20.28 14.91
C SER A 124 -18.22 21.62 14.59
N PHE A 125 -17.49 22.71 14.67
CA PHE A 125 -18.01 24.05 14.37
C PHE A 125 -17.88 24.46 12.90
N HIS A 126 -17.30 23.62 12.04
CA HIS A 126 -17.26 23.80 10.60
C HIS A 126 -17.87 22.57 9.89
N ASP A 127 -18.89 22.81 9.08
CA ASP A 127 -19.49 21.79 8.23
C ASP A 127 -18.98 21.94 6.77
N PRO A 128 -18.06 21.07 6.29
CA PRO A 128 -17.50 21.17 4.95
C PRO A 128 -18.52 20.90 3.83
N LEU A 129 -19.76 20.56 4.15
CA LEU A 129 -20.86 20.41 3.20
C LEU A 129 -21.53 21.73 2.83
N THR A 130 -21.24 22.82 3.58
CA THR A 130 -21.79 24.15 3.38
C THR A 130 -20.78 25.09 2.70
N PRO A 131 -21.24 26.15 2.01
CA PRO A 131 -20.34 27.15 1.43
C PRO A 131 -19.38 27.77 2.45
N GLU A 132 -19.88 28.06 3.66
CA GLU A 132 -19.11 28.61 4.78
C GLU A 132 -18.05 27.65 5.27
N GLY A 133 -18.40 26.36 5.40
CA GLY A 133 -17.46 25.30 5.77
C GLY A 133 -16.41 25.03 4.69
N ILE A 134 -16.76 25.08 3.41
CA ILE A 134 -15.79 25.02 2.30
C ILE A 134 -14.81 26.20 2.36
N LYS A 135 -15.33 27.43 2.62
CA LYS A 135 -14.48 28.62 2.78
C LYS A 135 -13.54 28.48 3.97
N ALA A 136 -14.01 27.94 5.09
CA ALA A 136 -13.18 27.67 6.28
C ALA A 136 -12.11 26.59 5.99
N TYR A 137 -12.48 25.49 5.30
CA TYR A 137 -11.54 24.48 4.87
C TYR A 137 -10.45 25.06 3.96
N CYS A 138 -10.82 25.91 3.00
CA CYS A 138 -9.86 26.60 2.13
C CYS A 138 -8.93 27.54 2.90
N ALA A 139 -9.40 28.16 3.99
CA ALA A 139 -8.56 28.97 4.86
C ALA A 139 -7.54 28.12 5.63
N PHE A 140 -7.98 26.99 6.19
CA PHE A 140 -7.12 25.99 6.83
C PHE A 140 -6.08 25.45 5.84
N ALA A 141 -6.49 25.01 4.64
CA ALA A 141 -5.59 24.51 3.61
C ALA A 141 -4.52 25.55 3.21
N ARG A 142 -4.92 26.82 2.99
CA ARG A 142 -3.97 27.90 2.72
C ARG A 142 -2.98 28.12 3.85
N ALA A 143 -3.44 28.05 5.11
CA ALA A 143 -2.57 28.20 6.26
C ALA A 143 -1.53 27.09 6.34
N ALA A 144 -1.93 25.82 6.13
CA ALA A 144 -1.03 24.67 6.10
C ALA A 144 0.02 24.80 4.97
N VAL A 145 -0.44 25.07 3.75
CA VAL A 145 0.43 25.18 2.57
C VAL A 145 1.47 26.29 2.71
N LYS A 146 1.04 27.47 3.20
CA LYS A 146 1.96 28.59 3.44
C LYS A 146 3.00 28.27 4.53
N ARG A 147 2.56 27.61 5.61
CA ARG A 147 3.42 27.27 6.74
C ARG A 147 4.50 26.28 6.35
N TYR A 148 4.16 25.25 5.57
CA TYR A 148 5.06 24.15 5.22
C TYR A 148 5.66 24.29 3.82
N LYS A 149 5.57 25.44 3.18
CA LYS A 149 6.18 25.68 1.86
C LYS A 149 7.67 25.34 1.87
N GLY A 150 8.08 24.48 0.92
CA GLY A 150 9.45 23.97 0.83
C GLY A 150 9.81 22.84 1.82
N LYS A 151 8.84 22.47 2.70
CA LYS A 151 8.94 21.28 3.55
C LYS A 151 7.93 20.21 3.12
N ILE A 152 6.72 20.63 2.75
CA ILE A 152 5.63 19.79 2.20
C ILE A 152 5.02 20.52 1.01
N ASP A 153 5.18 19.94 -0.17
CA ASP A 153 4.66 20.50 -1.42
C ASP A 153 3.54 19.64 -2.03
N TYR A 154 3.12 18.58 -1.36
CA TYR A 154 2.08 17.66 -1.80
C TYR A 154 0.96 17.60 -0.76
N TRP A 155 -0.31 17.87 -1.20
CA TRP A 155 -1.45 18.01 -0.30
C TRP A 155 -2.65 17.25 -0.80
N GLN A 156 -3.10 16.26 -0.03
CA GLN A 156 -4.30 15.49 -0.29
C GLN A 156 -5.52 16.18 0.28
N ILE A 157 -6.62 16.24 -0.50
CA ILE A 157 -7.88 16.82 -0.08
C ILE A 157 -8.83 15.72 0.37
N TRP A 158 -9.03 15.62 1.68
CA TRP A 158 -9.85 14.65 2.38
C TRP A 158 -9.34 13.21 2.26
N ASN A 159 -10.03 12.28 2.97
CA ASN A 159 -9.76 10.84 2.97
C ASN A 159 -11.04 10.09 2.61
N GLU A 160 -10.97 9.20 1.62
CA GLU A 160 -12.05 8.30 1.18
C GLU A 160 -13.43 8.97 1.14
N PRO A 161 -13.59 10.01 0.30
CA PRO A 161 -14.85 10.78 0.27
C PRO A 161 -16.02 9.99 -0.35
N ASN A 162 -15.77 8.84 -0.95
CA ASN A 162 -16.80 7.87 -1.35
C ASN A 162 -17.15 6.88 -0.24
N GLY A 163 -16.47 6.95 0.91
CA GLY A 163 -16.67 6.08 2.07
C GLY A 163 -17.27 6.81 3.29
N GLY A 164 -17.15 6.16 4.45
CA GLY A 164 -17.73 6.64 5.70
C GLY A 164 -17.14 7.93 6.29
N PHE A 165 -16.00 8.41 5.76
CA PHE A 165 -15.32 9.61 6.24
C PHE A 165 -15.91 10.92 5.68
N TRP A 166 -16.72 10.85 4.64
CA TRP A 166 -17.48 11.96 4.06
C TRP A 166 -18.96 11.75 4.24
N LYS A 167 -19.69 12.77 4.63
CA LYS A 167 -21.13 12.69 4.90
C LYS A 167 -21.99 13.30 3.79
N GLY A 168 -21.33 13.94 2.82
CA GLY A 168 -21.99 14.59 1.70
C GLY A 168 -22.10 13.74 0.45
N THR A 169 -22.67 14.33 -0.58
CA THR A 169 -22.77 13.75 -1.92
C THR A 169 -21.42 13.84 -2.68
N PRO A 170 -21.23 13.07 -3.76
CA PRO A 170 -20.09 13.24 -4.66
C PRO A 170 -19.95 14.67 -5.19
N GLN A 171 -21.07 15.34 -5.51
CA GLN A 171 -21.07 16.71 -6.01
C GLN A 171 -20.58 17.72 -4.96
N GLN A 172 -20.93 17.53 -3.68
CA GLN A 172 -20.42 18.34 -2.59
C GLN A 172 -18.91 18.17 -2.38
N TYR A 173 -18.40 16.92 -2.51
CA TYR A 173 -16.96 16.69 -2.50
C TYR A 173 -16.27 17.36 -3.71
N ALA A 174 -16.88 17.30 -4.89
CA ALA A 174 -16.35 17.97 -6.07
C ALA A 174 -16.20 19.48 -5.87
N LEU A 175 -17.18 20.13 -5.21
CA LEU A 175 -17.08 21.54 -4.85
C LEU A 175 -15.94 21.81 -3.86
N LEU A 176 -15.77 20.96 -2.85
CA LEU A 176 -14.66 21.08 -1.90
C LEU A 176 -13.31 20.90 -2.62
N LEU A 177 -13.17 19.87 -3.47
CA LEU A 177 -11.95 19.60 -4.22
C LEU A 177 -11.54 20.79 -5.10
N ALA A 178 -12.50 21.33 -5.87
CA ALA A 178 -12.25 22.46 -6.76
C ALA A 178 -11.82 23.72 -5.99
N ALA A 179 -12.56 24.08 -4.94
CA ALA A 179 -12.25 25.26 -4.13
C ALA A 179 -10.92 25.13 -3.37
N ALA A 180 -10.64 23.95 -2.80
CA ALA A 180 -9.42 23.69 -2.06
C ALA A 180 -8.20 23.64 -3.00
N GLY A 181 -8.32 23.03 -4.18
CA GLY A 181 -7.26 23.00 -5.18
C GLY A 181 -6.85 24.41 -5.60
N GLN A 182 -7.81 25.28 -5.93
CA GLN A 182 -7.55 26.68 -6.22
C GLN A 182 -6.88 27.40 -5.05
N ALA A 183 -7.34 27.17 -3.82
CA ALA A 183 -6.80 27.81 -2.63
C ALA A 183 -5.36 27.38 -2.34
N ILE A 184 -5.00 26.13 -2.60
CA ILE A 184 -3.66 25.56 -2.45
C ILE A 184 -2.72 26.15 -3.50
N HIS A 185 -3.08 26.10 -4.79
CA HIS A 185 -2.27 26.66 -5.87
C HIS A 185 -2.07 28.20 -5.74
N ALA A 186 -3.10 28.92 -5.27
CA ALA A 186 -2.95 30.34 -4.97
C ALA A 186 -2.00 30.62 -3.77
N ALA A 187 -1.89 29.69 -2.82
CA ALA A 187 -0.99 29.82 -1.68
C ALA A 187 0.46 29.44 -2.02
N ASN A 188 0.63 28.41 -2.86
CA ASN A 188 1.90 27.93 -3.38
C ASN A 188 1.69 27.36 -4.79
N PRO A 189 2.07 28.08 -5.87
CA PRO A 189 1.89 27.59 -7.23
C PRO A 189 2.68 26.29 -7.56
N ASP A 190 3.71 25.99 -6.79
CA ASP A 190 4.51 24.76 -6.97
C ASP A 190 3.91 23.55 -6.26
N ALA A 191 2.94 23.77 -5.36
CA ALA A 191 2.28 22.70 -4.63
C ALA A 191 1.50 21.78 -5.57
N LYS A 192 1.48 20.49 -5.23
CA LYS A 192 0.71 19.45 -5.93
C LYS A 192 -0.49 19.03 -5.11
N VAL A 193 -1.64 19.08 -5.75
CA VAL A 193 -2.93 18.70 -5.16
C VAL A 193 -3.24 17.25 -5.51
N LEU A 194 -3.45 16.42 -4.49
CA LEU A 194 -3.87 15.03 -4.62
C LEU A 194 -5.40 14.99 -4.49
N GLY A 195 -6.06 14.53 -5.55
CA GLY A 195 -7.52 14.47 -5.66
C GLY A 195 -8.03 13.05 -5.84
N LEU A 196 -9.35 12.91 -5.87
CA LEU A 196 -10.13 11.68 -5.83
C LEU A 196 -10.04 10.98 -4.47
N ASN A 197 -8.90 10.44 -4.09
CA ASN A 197 -8.60 9.84 -2.77
C ASN A 197 -9.63 8.78 -2.33
N MET A 198 -10.12 8.01 -3.28
CA MET A 198 -11.26 7.12 -3.10
C MET A 198 -10.88 5.79 -2.47
N ALA A 199 -11.76 5.29 -1.61
CA ALA A 199 -11.76 3.90 -1.19
C ALA A 199 -12.01 3.01 -2.40
N PHE A 200 -11.26 1.92 -2.50
CA PHE A 200 -11.23 1.07 -3.69
C PHE A 200 -10.84 1.84 -4.97
N CYS A 201 -11.04 1.24 -6.13
CA CYS A 201 -10.93 1.94 -7.41
C CYS A 201 -12.34 2.21 -7.95
N ASP A 202 -13.09 3.10 -7.29
CA ASP A 202 -14.47 3.42 -7.66
C ASP A 202 -14.52 4.36 -8.87
N VAL A 203 -14.43 3.76 -10.05
CA VAL A 203 -14.36 4.49 -11.34
C VAL A 203 -15.64 5.27 -11.62
N ARG A 204 -16.83 4.78 -11.21
CA ARG A 204 -18.10 5.50 -11.39
C ARG A 204 -18.16 6.75 -10.53
N TRP A 205 -17.70 6.62 -9.29
CA TRP A 205 -17.59 7.76 -8.40
C TRP A 205 -16.57 8.78 -8.96
N ALA A 206 -15.40 8.31 -9.40
CA ALA A 206 -14.39 9.16 -10.03
C ALA A 206 -14.95 9.90 -11.25
N GLU A 207 -15.67 9.23 -12.15
CA GLU A 207 -16.31 9.83 -13.30
C GLU A 207 -17.31 10.93 -12.90
N THR A 208 -18.09 10.69 -11.83
CA THR A 208 -19.04 11.67 -11.29
C THR A 208 -18.32 12.93 -10.82
N ILE A 209 -17.20 12.79 -10.11
CA ILE A 209 -16.38 13.93 -9.69
C ILE A 209 -15.81 14.67 -10.91
N LEU A 210 -15.22 13.95 -11.85
CA LEU A 210 -14.56 14.53 -13.02
C LEU A 210 -15.54 15.28 -13.94
N LYS A 211 -16.82 14.87 -13.98
CA LYS A 211 -17.88 15.61 -14.67
C LYS A 211 -18.26 16.93 -13.96
N ALA A 212 -18.01 17.03 -12.66
CA ALA A 212 -18.45 18.16 -11.84
C ALA A 212 -17.37 19.22 -11.59
N VAL A 213 -16.09 18.93 -11.88
CA VAL A 213 -14.97 19.83 -11.62
C VAL A 213 -14.23 20.24 -12.90
N LEU A 214 -13.49 21.35 -12.83
CA LEU A 214 -12.44 21.61 -13.80
C LEU A 214 -11.31 20.60 -13.57
N TYR A 215 -10.92 19.88 -14.62
CA TYR A 215 -9.96 18.78 -14.55
C TYR A 215 -8.61 19.20 -13.95
N ASP A 216 -8.25 20.48 -14.07
CA ASP A 216 -6.99 21.02 -13.57
C ASP A 216 -7.04 21.50 -12.10
N CYS A 217 -8.14 21.23 -11.36
CA CYS A 217 -8.21 21.57 -9.94
C CYS A 217 -7.37 20.66 -9.02
N PHE A 218 -6.83 19.55 -9.55
CA PHE A 218 -5.88 18.67 -8.88
C PHE A 218 -4.80 18.19 -9.85
N ASP A 219 -3.67 17.72 -9.33
CA ASP A 219 -2.50 17.32 -10.13
C ASP A 219 -2.31 15.81 -10.20
N ILE A 220 -2.67 15.08 -9.15
CA ILE A 220 -2.42 13.66 -8.96
C ILE A 220 -3.71 12.98 -8.54
N ALA A 221 -4.07 11.88 -9.18
CA ALA A 221 -5.24 11.08 -8.81
C ALA A 221 -4.81 9.96 -7.85
N CYS A 222 -5.58 9.78 -6.77
CA CYS A 222 -5.28 8.82 -5.71
C CYS A 222 -6.44 7.87 -5.46
N PHE A 223 -6.10 6.62 -5.10
CA PHE A 223 -7.08 5.61 -4.72
C PHE A 223 -6.46 4.55 -3.80
N HIS A 224 -7.31 3.77 -3.13
CA HIS A 224 -6.95 2.76 -2.15
C HIS A 224 -7.47 1.39 -2.58
N PRO A 225 -6.77 0.61 -3.42
CA PRO A 225 -7.28 -0.62 -4.03
C PRO A 225 -7.27 -1.82 -3.09
N TYR A 226 -7.80 -1.65 -1.87
CA TYR A 226 -7.90 -2.74 -0.90
C TYR A 226 -8.62 -3.95 -1.49
N ARG A 227 -8.05 -5.14 -1.29
CA ARG A 227 -8.57 -6.40 -1.82
C ARG A 227 -8.37 -7.65 -0.95
N PRO A 228 -8.07 -7.53 0.37
CA PRO A 228 -7.96 -8.73 1.19
C PRO A 228 -9.23 -9.59 1.12
N PRO A 229 -9.09 -10.92 1.10
CA PRO A 229 -7.85 -11.68 1.18
C PRO A 229 -7.19 -11.91 -0.18
N SER A 230 -7.85 -11.52 -1.31
CA SER A 230 -7.40 -11.80 -2.68
C SER A 230 -6.01 -11.23 -2.96
N ALA A 231 -5.22 -11.97 -3.74
CA ALA A 231 -3.92 -11.49 -4.19
C ALA A 231 -4.05 -10.38 -5.24
N PRO A 232 -3.00 -9.58 -5.48
CA PRO A 232 -3.07 -8.47 -6.43
C PRO A 232 -3.36 -8.91 -7.87
N GLU A 233 -2.99 -10.10 -8.25
CA GLU A 233 -3.21 -10.68 -9.58
C GLU A 233 -4.62 -11.22 -9.77
N GLU A 234 -5.30 -11.53 -8.68
CA GLU A 234 -6.61 -12.18 -8.70
C GLU A 234 -7.71 -11.17 -9.02
N HIS A 235 -8.72 -11.67 -9.70
CA HIS A 235 -9.99 -10.97 -9.77
C HIS A 235 -10.69 -11.11 -8.42
N PHE A 236 -11.35 -10.06 -7.97
CA PHE A 236 -12.22 -10.19 -6.81
C PHE A 236 -13.35 -11.16 -7.09
N ASP A 237 -13.62 -12.06 -6.14
CA ASP A 237 -14.93 -12.71 -6.11
C ASP A 237 -15.94 -11.73 -5.48
N TRP A 238 -17.10 -11.58 -6.16
CA TRP A 238 -18.18 -10.68 -5.75
C TRP A 238 -18.59 -10.87 -4.29
N TRP A 239 -18.71 -12.12 -3.86
CA TRP A 239 -19.22 -12.44 -2.53
C TRP A 239 -18.28 -11.95 -1.41
N GLU A 240 -16.97 -12.06 -1.61
CA GLU A 240 -15.96 -11.60 -0.66
C GLU A 240 -15.97 -10.08 -0.53
N LEU A 241 -16.05 -9.38 -1.65
CA LEU A 241 -16.08 -7.91 -1.65
C LEU A 241 -17.40 -7.37 -1.09
N ASP A 242 -18.54 -8.00 -1.37
CA ASP A 242 -19.86 -7.62 -0.84
C ASP A 242 -19.88 -7.68 0.69
N GLN A 243 -19.35 -8.76 1.28
CA GLN A 243 -19.23 -8.88 2.74
C GLN A 243 -18.26 -7.83 3.33
N TYR A 244 -17.14 -7.60 2.67
CA TYR A 244 -16.17 -6.60 3.09
C TYR A 244 -16.75 -5.17 3.01
N VAL A 245 -17.38 -4.83 1.91
CA VAL A 245 -18.00 -3.51 1.69
C VAL A 245 -19.23 -3.29 2.56
N LYS A 246 -20.08 -4.27 2.76
CA LYS A 246 -21.24 -4.19 3.68
C LYS A 246 -20.80 -3.96 5.12
N SER A 247 -19.68 -4.56 5.54
CA SER A 247 -19.12 -4.34 6.87
C SER A 247 -18.60 -2.90 7.06
N TRP A 248 -18.06 -2.27 6.00
CA TRP A 248 -17.38 -0.97 6.07
C TRP A 248 -18.21 0.21 5.59
N HIS A 249 -18.93 0.07 4.49
CA HIS A 249 -19.51 1.21 3.77
C HIS A 249 -21.04 1.29 3.84
N LYS A 250 -21.73 0.27 4.34
CA LYS A 250 -23.21 0.20 4.35
C LYS A 250 -23.86 0.50 2.98
N GLN A 251 -23.11 0.34 1.89
CA GLN A 251 -23.58 0.58 0.53
C GLN A 251 -23.88 -0.75 -0.16
N ASP A 252 -25.03 -0.84 -0.82
CA ASP A 252 -25.32 -1.89 -1.78
C ASP A 252 -24.47 -1.62 -3.04
N LEU A 253 -23.30 -2.26 -3.13
CA LEU A 253 -22.64 -2.42 -4.42
C LEU A 253 -23.47 -3.43 -5.21
N THR A 254 -24.23 -2.94 -6.16
CA THR A 254 -25.10 -3.80 -6.98
C THR A 254 -24.27 -4.72 -7.87
N ALA A 255 -24.84 -5.89 -8.24
CA ALA A 255 -24.24 -6.90 -9.12
C ALA A 255 -23.72 -6.35 -10.47
N ASP A 256 -24.10 -5.15 -10.84
CA ASP A 256 -23.70 -4.45 -12.07
C ASP A 256 -22.42 -3.60 -11.95
N TYR A 257 -21.65 -3.76 -10.84
CA TYR A 257 -20.38 -3.03 -10.68
C TYR A 257 -19.23 -3.80 -11.34
N PRO A 258 -18.87 -3.51 -12.59
CA PRO A 258 -17.95 -4.36 -13.39
C PRO A 258 -16.55 -4.45 -12.80
N LEU A 259 -16.13 -3.47 -12.01
CA LEU A 259 -14.78 -3.40 -11.42
C LEU A 259 -14.50 -4.49 -10.38
N ILE A 260 -15.54 -5.13 -9.87
CA ILE A 260 -15.44 -6.17 -8.84
C ILE A 260 -14.76 -7.43 -9.38
N ARG A 261 -14.94 -7.71 -10.67
CA ARG A 261 -14.34 -8.87 -11.34
C ARG A 261 -13.00 -8.57 -12.00
N MET A 262 -12.37 -7.46 -11.66
CA MET A 262 -11.11 -7.03 -12.25
C MET A 262 -9.96 -7.20 -11.27
N SER A 263 -8.80 -7.57 -11.79
CA SER A 263 -7.52 -7.41 -11.08
C SER A 263 -7.25 -5.93 -10.80
N PHE A 264 -6.32 -5.65 -9.91
CA PHE A 264 -5.99 -4.26 -9.59
C PHE A 264 -5.43 -3.49 -10.80
N ILE A 265 -4.72 -4.16 -11.70
CA ILE A 265 -4.19 -3.55 -12.92
C ILE A 265 -5.33 -3.18 -13.87
N GLU A 266 -6.30 -4.07 -14.08
CA GLU A 266 -7.47 -3.79 -14.92
C GLU A 266 -8.29 -2.62 -14.37
N GLN A 267 -8.49 -2.55 -13.06
CA GLN A 267 -9.14 -1.41 -12.40
C GLN A 267 -8.38 -0.11 -12.63
N THR A 268 -7.04 -0.16 -12.55
CA THR A 268 -6.17 1.00 -12.81
C THR A 268 -6.32 1.48 -14.26
N GLU A 269 -6.33 0.56 -15.24
CA GLU A 269 -6.52 0.92 -16.66
C GLU A 269 -7.91 1.51 -16.93
N GLU A 270 -8.96 1.03 -16.26
CA GLU A 270 -10.29 1.64 -16.37
C GLU A 270 -10.31 3.08 -15.83
N LEU A 271 -9.65 3.34 -14.70
CA LEU A 271 -9.51 4.70 -14.17
C LEU A 271 -8.77 5.61 -15.16
N VAL A 272 -7.69 5.11 -15.77
CA VAL A 272 -6.95 5.86 -16.82
C VAL A 272 -7.85 6.17 -18.01
N LYS A 273 -8.67 5.22 -18.50
CA LYS A 273 -9.62 5.45 -19.59
C LYS A 273 -10.67 6.50 -19.24
N VAL A 274 -11.19 6.49 -18.03
CA VAL A 274 -12.14 7.52 -17.57
C VAL A 274 -11.46 8.88 -17.53
N MET A 275 -10.28 9.01 -16.93
CA MET A 275 -9.56 10.28 -16.92
C MET A 275 -9.25 10.82 -18.32
N ALA A 276 -8.95 9.93 -19.28
CA ALA A 276 -8.66 10.31 -20.66
C ALA A 276 -9.84 11.00 -21.38
N GLN A 277 -11.08 10.85 -20.88
CA GLN A 277 -12.25 11.54 -21.41
C GLN A 277 -12.28 13.04 -21.04
N PHE A 278 -11.55 13.43 -20.00
CA PHE A 278 -11.52 14.80 -19.47
C PHE A 278 -10.21 15.55 -19.78
N GLY A 279 -9.17 14.82 -20.17
CA GLY A 279 -7.87 15.39 -20.52
C GLY A 279 -6.76 14.34 -20.50
N LYS A 280 -5.51 14.78 -20.50
CA LYS A 280 -4.38 13.86 -20.32
C LYS A 280 -4.50 13.18 -18.94
N PRO A 281 -4.45 11.85 -18.88
CA PRO A 281 -4.50 11.16 -17.60
C PRO A 281 -3.45 11.70 -16.62
N LYS A 282 -3.90 11.97 -15.40
CA LYS A 282 -3.04 12.44 -14.31
C LYS A 282 -2.16 11.29 -13.79
N PRO A 283 -1.00 11.60 -13.20
CA PRO A 283 -0.23 10.63 -12.42
C PRO A 283 -1.12 9.93 -11.39
N LEU A 284 -0.88 8.63 -11.17
CA LEU A 284 -1.64 7.82 -10.21
C LEU A 284 -0.76 7.44 -9.02
N TRP A 285 -1.26 7.71 -7.82
CA TRP A 285 -0.66 7.25 -6.57
C TRP A 285 -1.63 6.33 -5.84
N ILE A 286 -1.13 5.21 -5.35
CA ILE A 286 -1.85 4.36 -4.41
C ILE A 286 -1.48 4.84 -3.01
N THR A 287 -2.38 5.61 -2.40
CA THR A 287 -2.11 6.27 -1.12
C THR A 287 -2.45 5.43 0.10
N GLU A 288 -3.10 4.28 -0.10
CA GLU A 288 -3.26 3.22 0.91
C GLU A 288 -3.40 1.84 0.27
N ILE A 289 -2.73 0.86 0.83
CA ILE A 289 -2.91 -0.58 0.57
C ILE A 289 -2.33 -1.40 1.72
N CYS A 290 -2.97 -2.47 2.12
CA CYS A 290 -2.39 -3.50 2.97
C CYS A 290 -3.12 -4.84 2.84
N TRP A 291 -2.54 -5.87 3.44
CA TRP A 291 -3.19 -7.13 3.81
C TRP A 291 -3.06 -7.29 5.32
N ASN A 292 -4.19 -7.46 5.98
CA ASN A 292 -4.28 -7.53 7.43
C ASN A 292 -3.92 -8.94 7.93
N THR A 293 -3.24 -9.02 9.07
CA THR A 293 -2.82 -10.31 9.67
C THR A 293 -3.72 -10.75 10.83
N HIS A 294 -4.94 -10.21 10.94
CA HIS A 294 -5.90 -10.59 11.98
C HIS A 294 -6.47 -11.99 11.76
N ILE A 295 -6.92 -12.62 12.84
CA ILE A 295 -7.50 -13.96 12.81
C ILE A 295 -8.95 -13.87 12.34
N HIS A 296 -9.13 -13.97 11.01
CA HIS A 296 -10.42 -13.91 10.33
C HIS A 296 -10.27 -14.51 8.93
N PRO A 297 -11.32 -15.00 8.27
CA PRO A 297 -11.25 -15.45 6.86
C PRO A 297 -10.70 -14.40 5.89
N TYR A 298 -10.84 -13.11 6.18
CA TYR A 298 -10.26 -12.01 5.38
C TYR A 298 -8.86 -11.59 5.83
N GLY A 299 -8.33 -12.18 6.89
CA GLY A 299 -6.96 -11.98 7.33
C GLY A 299 -6.00 -12.91 6.59
N THR A 300 -4.71 -12.64 6.71
CA THR A 300 -3.66 -13.47 6.11
C THR A 300 -2.56 -13.75 7.14
N SER A 301 -1.66 -14.69 6.84
CA SER A 301 -0.48 -14.90 7.66
C SER A 301 0.54 -13.76 7.46
N GLU A 302 1.41 -13.52 8.44
CA GLU A 302 2.48 -12.52 8.30
C GLU A 302 3.42 -12.84 7.11
N LEU A 303 3.68 -14.11 6.83
CA LEU A 303 4.48 -14.51 5.67
C LEU A 303 3.76 -14.20 4.35
N ARG A 304 2.47 -14.51 4.28
CA ARG A 304 1.65 -14.18 3.10
C ARG A 304 1.54 -12.67 2.90
N GLN A 305 1.42 -11.89 3.98
CA GLN A 305 1.47 -10.42 3.93
C GLN A 305 2.76 -9.93 3.26
N ALA A 306 3.91 -10.54 3.59
CA ALA A 306 5.20 -10.19 3.00
C ALA A 306 5.27 -10.51 1.50
N ASP A 307 4.78 -11.68 1.09
CA ASP A 307 4.71 -12.07 -0.33
C ASP A 307 3.83 -11.10 -1.13
N LEU A 308 2.61 -10.83 -0.63
CA LEU A 308 1.64 -9.96 -1.29
C LEU A 308 2.12 -8.50 -1.36
N LEU A 309 2.85 -8.04 -0.36
CA LEU A 309 3.49 -6.72 -0.36
C LEU A 309 4.46 -6.57 -1.53
N VAL A 310 5.38 -7.52 -1.71
CA VAL A 310 6.35 -7.47 -2.80
C VAL A 310 5.66 -7.59 -4.15
N ARG A 311 4.76 -8.57 -4.32
CA ARG A 311 4.00 -8.79 -5.55
C ARG A 311 3.21 -7.55 -5.97
N PHE A 312 2.52 -6.91 -5.01
CA PHE A 312 1.76 -5.70 -5.28
C PHE A 312 2.63 -4.54 -5.77
N HIS A 313 3.74 -4.25 -5.08
CA HIS A 313 4.65 -3.18 -5.48
C HIS A 313 5.26 -3.44 -6.86
N VAL A 314 5.69 -4.66 -7.13
CA VAL A 314 6.27 -5.03 -8.43
C VAL A 314 5.26 -4.86 -9.56
N LEU A 315 4.01 -5.31 -9.38
CA LEU A 315 2.94 -5.14 -10.37
C LEU A 315 2.56 -3.68 -10.56
N ALA A 316 2.48 -2.90 -9.47
CA ALA A 316 2.19 -1.47 -9.54
C ALA A 316 3.24 -0.75 -10.40
N LEU A 317 4.51 -0.98 -10.15
CA LEU A 317 5.61 -0.40 -10.92
C LEU A 317 5.62 -0.92 -12.36
N ALA A 318 5.40 -2.22 -12.57
CA ALA A 318 5.37 -2.84 -13.90
C ALA A 318 4.22 -2.32 -14.78
N SER A 319 3.13 -1.82 -14.20
CA SER A 319 2.02 -1.22 -14.94
C SER A 319 2.42 0.03 -15.74
N GLY A 320 3.48 0.72 -15.32
CA GLY A 320 3.88 2.01 -15.88
C GLY A 320 2.84 3.13 -15.64
N ARG A 321 1.82 2.88 -14.81
CA ARG A 321 0.74 3.83 -14.48
C ARG A 321 0.89 4.42 -13.09
N ILE A 322 1.38 3.61 -12.14
CA ILE A 322 1.48 3.96 -10.72
C ILE A 322 2.88 4.51 -10.44
N GLU A 323 2.94 5.75 -9.96
CA GLU A 323 4.21 6.39 -9.60
C GLU A 323 4.65 6.07 -8.17
N LYS A 324 3.68 5.95 -7.24
CA LYS A 324 3.98 5.71 -5.82
C LYS A 324 2.96 4.79 -5.17
N VAL A 325 3.45 3.99 -4.22
CA VAL A 325 2.63 3.09 -3.40
C VAL A 325 2.92 3.36 -1.93
N PHE A 326 1.86 3.58 -1.16
CA PHE A 326 1.93 3.80 0.28
C PHE A 326 1.28 2.65 1.02
N TRP A 327 2.09 1.91 1.79
CA TRP A 327 1.57 0.84 2.62
C TRP A 327 0.81 1.39 3.84
N TRP A 328 -0.31 0.81 4.19
CA TRP A 328 -1.06 1.11 5.39
C TRP A 328 -0.83 0.01 6.44
N THR A 329 -0.01 0.19 7.48
CA THR A 329 0.80 1.30 7.93
C THR A 329 2.12 0.74 8.48
N LEU A 330 2.99 1.52 9.13
CA LEU A 330 4.22 0.99 9.73
C LEU A 330 3.91 0.07 10.90
N LYS A 331 3.11 0.53 11.87
CA LYS A 331 2.89 -0.12 13.17
C LYS A 331 1.45 -0.60 13.29
N ASP A 332 1.27 -1.79 13.84
CA ASP A 332 -0.04 -2.30 14.25
C ASP A 332 -0.76 -1.30 15.17
N GLY A 333 -2.07 -1.20 15.02
CA GLY A 333 -2.92 -0.31 15.83
C GLY A 333 -3.02 -0.73 17.30
N GLY A 334 -2.85 -2.04 17.56
CA GLY A 334 -2.92 -2.66 18.87
C GLY A 334 -2.47 -4.11 18.83
N ASP A 335 -2.95 -4.91 19.79
CA ASP A 335 -2.61 -6.33 19.96
C ASP A 335 -3.84 -7.26 19.87
N ARG A 336 -5.01 -6.72 19.57
CA ARG A 336 -6.26 -7.48 19.41
C ARG A 336 -6.25 -8.29 18.13
N GLN A 337 -5.86 -9.56 18.22
CA GLN A 337 -5.64 -10.44 17.05
C GLN A 337 -6.87 -10.66 16.17
N PHE A 338 -8.08 -10.39 16.65
CA PHE A 338 -9.33 -10.50 15.89
C PHE A 338 -9.80 -9.16 15.32
N ASP A 339 -9.10 -8.06 15.62
CA ASP A 339 -9.43 -6.74 15.13
C ASP A 339 -8.59 -6.40 13.90
N GLN A 340 -9.29 -6.17 12.80
CA GLN A 340 -8.65 -5.85 11.53
C GLN A 340 -7.79 -4.57 11.64
N ALA A 341 -8.26 -3.55 12.33
CA ALA A 341 -7.57 -2.26 12.44
C ALA A 341 -6.28 -2.36 13.28
N ASP A 342 -6.20 -3.37 14.17
CA ASP A 342 -5.03 -3.59 15.00
C ASP A 342 -3.91 -4.34 14.26
N MET A 343 -4.21 -5.13 13.21
CA MET A 343 -3.29 -6.07 12.58
C MET A 343 -2.87 -5.67 11.16
N VAL A 344 -2.52 -4.42 10.93
CA VAL A 344 -2.24 -3.84 9.59
C VAL A 344 -0.76 -3.56 9.32
N GLY A 345 0.06 -3.45 10.38
CA GLY A 345 1.41 -2.92 10.34
C GLY A 345 2.45 -3.83 9.67
N LEU A 346 3.57 -3.21 9.29
CA LEU A 346 4.83 -3.90 8.98
C LEU A 346 5.53 -4.36 10.26
N VAL A 347 5.31 -3.67 11.37
CA VAL A 347 5.78 -4.03 12.70
C VAL A 347 4.61 -4.16 13.66
N ARG A 348 4.76 -4.94 14.72
CA ARG A 348 3.75 -5.14 15.75
C ARG A 348 3.61 -3.90 16.66
N ALA A 349 2.64 -3.92 17.56
CA ALA A 349 2.38 -2.82 18.49
C ALA A 349 3.58 -2.48 19.40
N ASP A 350 4.43 -3.46 19.69
CA ASP A 350 5.68 -3.31 20.45
C ASP A 350 6.89 -2.91 19.60
N LEU A 351 6.68 -2.59 18.32
CA LEU A 351 7.69 -2.29 17.30
C LEU A 351 8.54 -3.48 16.85
N SER A 352 8.25 -4.70 17.29
CA SER A 352 8.95 -5.89 16.78
C SER A 352 8.58 -6.10 15.30
N PRO A 353 9.57 -6.34 14.41
CA PRO A 353 9.31 -6.50 12.98
C PRO A 353 8.49 -7.76 12.67
N LYS A 354 7.55 -7.64 11.69
CA LYS A 354 6.94 -8.77 11.01
C LYS A 354 7.77 -9.17 9.79
N TYR A 355 7.45 -10.30 9.16
CA TYR A 355 8.09 -10.69 7.89
C TYR A 355 7.95 -9.61 6.80
N ALA A 356 6.81 -8.93 6.76
CA ALA A 356 6.56 -7.84 5.80
C ALA A 356 7.54 -6.67 5.93
N TYR A 357 8.02 -6.36 7.14
CA TYR A 357 9.04 -5.32 7.35
C TYR A 357 10.36 -5.68 6.65
N PHE A 358 10.84 -6.90 6.83
CA PHE A 358 12.08 -7.36 6.22
C PHE A 358 11.95 -7.46 4.69
N ALA A 359 10.81 -7.94 4.21
CA ALA A 359 10.52 -8.00 2.78
C ALA A 359 10.48 -6.60 2.14
N PHE A 360 9.84 -5.64 2.80
CA PHE A 360 9.82 -4.23 2.37
C PHE A 360 11.24 -3.66 2.35
N ALA A 361 11.97 -3.84 3.43
CA ALA A 361 13.33 -3.32 3.57
C ALA A 361 14.30 -3.94 2.55
N TRP A 362 14.14 -5.21 2.19
CA TRP A 362 14.92 -5.84 1.12
C TRP A 362 14.50 -5.30 -0.25
N MET A 363 13.21 -5.22 -0.52
CA MET A 363 12.67 -4.72 -1.78
C MET A 363 13.17 -3.30 -2.09
N THR A 364 13.13 -2.39 -1.12
CA THR A 364 13.62 -1.01 -1.31
C THR A 364 15.11 -0.97 -1.61
N ARG A 365 15.93 -1.80 -0.94
CA ARG A 365 17.37 -1.90 -1.22
C ARG A 365 17.65 -2.36 -2.65
N MET A 366 16.83 -3.25 -3.13
CA MET A 366 17.00 -3.84 -4.45
C MET A 366 16.46 -2.96 -5.58
N LEU A 367 15.36 -2.22 -5.33
CA LEU A 367 14.64 -1.48 -6.38
C LEU A 367 14.87 0.03 -6.38
N GLU A 368 15.34 0.63 -5.26
CA GLU A 368 15.53 2.07 -5.21
C GLU A 368 16.52 2.55 -6.30
N GLY A 369 16.05 3.48 -7.13
CA GLY A 369 16.81 4.02 -8.26
C GLY A 369 16.78 3.16 -9.53
N LYS A 370 16.03 2.05 -9.54
CA LYS A 370 15.84 1.23 -10.74
C LYS A 370 14.48 1.49 -11.38
N SER A 371 14.43 1.36 -12.68
CA SER A 371 13.22 1.41 -13.49
C SER A 371 12.88 0.03 -14.05
N VAL A 372 11.59 -0.19 -14.31
CA VAL A 372 11.14 -1.37 -15.05
C VAL A 372 11.65 -1.30 -16.47
N GLN A 373 12.38 -2.30 -16.90
CA GLN A 373 12.89 -2.43 -18.26
C GLN A 373 11.91 -3.18 -19.15
N ARG A 374 11.30 -4.26 -18.61
CA ARG A 374 10.31 -5.09 -19.30
C ARG A 374 9.64 -6.07 -18.35
N SER A 375 8.54 -6.65 -18.80
CA SER A 375 7.90 -7.82 -18.19
C SER A 375 8.02 -8.98 -19.15
N ASP A 376 8.84 -9.99 -18.82
CA ASP A 376 9.10 -11.17 -19.68
C ASP A 376 7.94 -12.18 -19.60
N CYS A 377 7.35 -12.34 -18.42
CA CYS A 377 6.12 -13.10 -18.19
C CYS A 377 5.13 -12.19 -17.45
N SER A 378 3.93 -12.04 -17.98
CA SER A 378 2.93 -11.08 -17.48
C SER A 378 1.56 -11.72 -17.19
N GLY A 379 1.56 -12.97 -16.74
CA GLY A 379 0.37 -13.62 -16.27
C GLY A 379 -0.29 -14.57 -17.26
N PRO A 380 -1.47 -15.16 -16.96
CA PRO A 380 -2.24 -14.92 -15.73
C PRO A 380 -1.68 -15.61 -14.48
N GLU A 381 -0.66 -16.46 -14.61
CA GLU A 381 -0.22 -17.35 -13.53
C GLU A 381 1.26 -17.18 -13.17
N THR A 382 2.07 -16.67 -14.09
CA THR A 382 3.52 -16.53 -13.91
C THR A 382 3.96 -15.13 -14.28
N TYR A 383 4.77 -14.55 -13.43
CA TYR A 383 5.23 -13.18 -13.52
C TYR A 383 6.76 -13.13 -13.45
N ALA A 384 7.36 -12.34 -14.31
CA ALA A 384 8.80 -12.06 -14.31
C ALA A 384 9.02 -10.63 -14.80
N VAL A 385 9.36 -9.74 -13.89
CA VAL A 385 9.56 -8.31 -14.16
C VAL A 385 11.04 -8.00 -14.00
N VAL A 386 11.61 -7.34 -15.01
CA VAL A 386 13.04 -7.00 -15.04
C VAL A 386 13.22 -5.52 -14.76
N PHE A 387 14.09 -5.22 -13.82
CA PHE A 387 14.50 -3.89 -13.39
C PHE A 387 15.95 -3.62 -13.74
N GLY A 388 16.25 -2.38 -14.11
CA GLY A 388 17.60 -1.92 -14.40
C GLY A 388 17.84 -0.51 -13.88
N GLU A 389 19.11 -0.16 -13.72
CA GLU A 389 19.58 1.18 -13.42
C GLU A 389 20.40 1.67 -14.60
N ASP A 390 20.23 2.93 -15.01
CA ASP A 390 20.99 3.49 -16.12
C ASP A 390 22.50 3.45 -15.86
N GLY A 391 23.25 2.97 -16.87
CA GLY A 391 24.69 2.80 -16.74
C GLY A 391 25.15 1.56 -15.95
N SER A 392 24.23 0.72 -15.46
CA SER A 392 24.56 -0.55 -14.81
C SER A 392 24.75 -1.68 -15.83
N ASP A 393 25.75 -2.52 -15.62
CA ASP A 393 25.96 -3.77 -16.37
C ASP A 393 25.13 -4.93 -15.82
N ASN A 394 24.36 -4.71 -14.75
CA ASN A 394 23.51 -5.71 -14.13
C ASN A 394 22.03 -5.32 -14.21
N GLU A 395 21.21 -6.33 -14.39
CA GLU A 395 19.75 -6.28 -14.27
C GLU A 395 19.30 -7.17 -13.11
N MET A 396 18.09 -6.94 -12.69
CA MET A 396 17.43 -7.73 -11.67
C MET A 396 16.04 -8.13 -12.15
N MET A 397 15.74 -9.41 -12.04
CA MET A 397 14.41 -9.95 -12.28
C MET A 397 13.75 -10.30 -10.94
N ILE A 398 12.48 -9.97 -10.77
CA ILE A 398 11.64 -10.48 -9.69
C ILE A 398 10.59 -11.37 -10.33
N ALA A 399 10.52 -12.63 -9.89
CA ALA A 399 9.64 -13.63 -10.48
C ALA A 399 8.89 -14.45 -9.43
N TRP A 400 7.66 -14.81 -9.74
CA TRP A 400 6.80 -15.68 -8.92
C TRP A 400 5.74 -16.36 -9.79
N SER A 401 5.03 -17.32 -9.22
CA SER A 401 3.86 -17.93 -9.85
C SER A 401 2.75 -18.13 -8.82
N THR A 402 1.50 -17.89 -9.24
CA THR A 402 0.29 -18.21 -8.46
C THR A 402 -0.08 -19.69 -8.56
N LYS A 403 0.59 -20.45 -9.44
CA LYS A 403 0.41 -21.90 -9.61
C LYS A 403 1.58 -22.68 -9.02
N PRO A 404 1.32 -23.82 -8.39
CA PRO A 404 2.39 -24.75 -7.99
C PRO A 404 3.10 -25.32 -9.22
N TYR A 405 4.39 -25.67 -9.03
CA TYR A 405 5.21 -26.33 -10.06
C TYR A 405 5.40 -25.53 -11.36
N ALA A 406 5.36 -24.20 -11.29
CA ALA A 406 5.74 -23.36 -12.41
C ALA A 406 7.27 -23.22 -12.52
N TYR A 407 7.74 -23.06 -13.74
CA TYR A 407 9.16 -22.87 -14.02
C TYR A 407 9.35 -21.77 -15.05
N ILE A 408 10.39 -20.97 -14.87
CA ILE A 408 10.92 -20.11 -15.93
C ILE A 408 12.28 -20.61 -16.39
N ARG A 409 12.56 -20.44 -17.67
CA ARG A 409 13.89 -20.62 -18.23
C ARG A 409 14.59 -19.26 -18.23
N VAL A 410 15.71 -19.17 -17.53
CA VAL A 410 16.53 -17.95 -17.50
C VAL A 410 17.74 -18.17 -18.42
N ASN A 411 17.99 -17.19 -19.30
CA ASN A 411 19.19 -17.19 -20.14
C ASN A 411 20.43 -16.81 -19.33
N ASN A 412 21.62 -17.03 -19.93
CA ASN A 412 22.91 -16.65 -19.37
C ASN A 412 23.08 -17.01 -17.88
N PRO A 413 23.04 -18.30 -17.54
CA PRO A 413 23.01 -18.76 -16.16
C PRO A 413 24.30 -18.51 -15.37
N THR A 414 25.40 -18.12 -16.04
CA THR A 414 26.64 -17.74 -15.38
C THR A 414 26.55 -16.36 -14.78
N GLY A 415 27.00 -16.22 -13.52
CA GLY A 415 26.97 -14.94 -12.80
C GLY A 415 25.63 -14.57 -12.17
N LEU A 416 24.65 -15.50 -12.18
CA LEU A 416 23.36 -15.26 -11.51
C LEU A 416 23.49 -15.43 -10.00
N THR A 417 22.82 -14.55 -9.27
CA THR A 417 22.62 -14.66 -7.82
C THR A 417 21.12 -14.61 -7.52
N PHE A 418 20.68 -15.50 -6.65
CA PHE A 418 19.29 -15.67 -6.28
C PHE A 418 19.10 -15.28 -4.83
N TYR A 419 18.01 -14.54 -4.55
CA TYR A 419 17.62 -14.18 -3.20
C TYR A 419 16.13 -14.44 -3.00
N ASP A 420 15.75 -14.79 -1.77
CA ASP A 420 14.35 -14.76 -1.36
C ASP A 420 13.89 -13.32 -1.04
N ILE A 421 12.63 -13.18 -0.63
CA ILE A 421 12.05 -11.87 -0.29
C ILE A 421 12.68 -11.18 0.93
N PHE A 422 13.53 -11.89 1.67
CA PHE A 422 14.24 -11.37 2.85
C PHE A 422 15.72 -11.08 2.59
N GLY A 423 16.19 -11.30 1.36
CA GLY A 423 17.60 -11.11 0.98
C GLY A 423 18.49 -12.30 1.32
N THR A 424 17.91 -13.42 1.75
CA THR A 424 18.69 -14.64 1.97
C THR A 424 19.08 -15.24 0.62
N ARG A 425 20.37 -15.46 0.44
CA ARG A 425 20.88 -16.05 -0.79
C ARG A 425 20.34 -17.47 -0.95
N ARG A 426 19.79 -17.76 -2.12
CA ARG A 426 19.29 -19.08 -2.50
C ARG A 426 20.25 -19.76 -3.46
N PHE A 427 20.41 -21.05 -3.31
CA PHE A 427 21.16 -21.87 -4.26
C PHE A 427 20.17 -22.51 -5.24
N VAL A 428 20.38 -22.27 -6.53
CA VAL A 428 19.67 -22.96 -7.61
C VAL A 428 20.68 -23.87 -8.29
N PRO A 429 20.50 -25.20 -8.24
CA PRO A 429 21.42 -26.13 -8.87
C PRO A 429 21.51 -25.88 -10.37
N TYR A 430 22.70 -25.70 -10.88
CA TYR A 430 22.97 -25.50 -12.30
C TYR A 430 24.26 -26.22 -12.75
N ASP A 431 24.13 -26.95 -13.84
CA ASP A 431 25.27 -27.58 -14.49
C ASP A 431 25.59 -26.85 -15.81
N PRO A 432 26.64 -26.01 -15.86
CA PRO A 432 26.96 -25.22 -17.04
C PRO A 432 27.45 -26.08 -18.23
N VAL A 433 27.82 -27.30 -17.97
CA VAL A 433 28.32 -28.23 -19.02
C VAL A 433 27.16 -28.82 -19.81
N ARG A 434 26.01 -29.04 -19.14
CA ARG A 434 24.87 -29.74 -19.74
C ARG A 434 23.80 -28.83 -20.30
N THR A 435 23.68 -27.60 -19.76
CA THR A 435 22.56 -26.70 -20.13
C THR A 435 23.02 -25.28 -20.41
N LYS A 436 22.54 -24.70 -21.51
CA LYS A 436 22.75 -23.27 -21.85
C LYS A 436 21.78 -22.36 -21.11
N ASN A 437 20.74 -22.89 -20.50
CA ASN A 437 19.71 -22.17 -19.80
C ASN A 437 19.44 -22.83 -18.46
N LEU A 438 19.06 -22.03 -17.48
CA LEU A 438 18.69 -22.47 -16.15
C LEU A 438 17.17 -22.54 -16.02
N SER A 439 16.63 -23.69 -15.61
CA SER A 439 15.24 -23.82 -15.19
C SER A 439 15.12 -23.44 -13.72
N VAL A 440 14.33 -22.42 -13.42
CA VAL A 440 14.12 -21.88 -12.08
C VAL A 440 12.71 -22.19 -11.62
N PRO A 441 12.55 -22.99 -10.54
CA PRO A 441 11.24 -23.27 -9.98
C PRO A 441 10.69 -22.00 -9.31
N LEU A 442 9.40 -21.74 -9.52
CA LEU A 442 8.67 -20.62 -8.93
C LEU A 442 7.56 -21.13 -8.01
N GLY A 443 7.29 -20.35 -6.99
CA GLY A 443 6.15 -20.46 -6.11
C GLY A 443 5.50 -19.10 -5.92
N GLU A 444 4.61 -19.00 -4.96
CA GLU A 444 3.90 -17.77 -4.65
C GLU A 444 4.80 -16.69 -4.02
N SER A 445 5.87 -17.12 -3.34
CA SER A 445 6.86 -16.18 -2.77
C SER A 445 7.80 -15.72 -3.89
N PRO A 446 7.91 -14.39 -4.12
CA PRO A 446 8.81 -13.85 -5.15
C PRO A 446 10.26 -14.20 -4.89
N ILE A 447 11.00 -14.46 -5.98
CA ILE A 447 12.45 -14.60 -5.96
C ILE A 447 13.09 -13.44 -6.71
N TYR A 448 14.25 -13.02 -6.25
CA TYR A 448 15.09 -12.01 -6.91
C TYR A 448 16.23 -12.71 -7.62
N ILE A 449 16.41 -12.44 -8.91
CA ILE A 449 17.47 -12.97 -9.76
C ILE A 449 18.31 -11.80 -10.25
N VAL A 450 19.53 -11.69 -9.77
CA VAL A 450 20.47 -10.64 -10.17
C VAL A 450 21.47 -11.25 -11.14
N GLY A 451 21.68 -10.59 -12.27
CA GLY A 451 22.60 -11.07 -13.31
C GLY A 451 23.03 -9.97 -14.26
N PRO A 452 23.87 -10.32 -15.26
CA PRO A 452 24.31 -9.36 -16.26
C PRO A 452 23.15 -8.82 -17.09
N LYS A 453 23.34 -7.64 -17.69
CA LYS A 453 22.39 -6.99 -18.58
C LYS A 453 21.96 -7.93 -19.73
N GLY A 454 20.68 -7.90 -20.07
CA GLY A 454 20.09 -8.81 -21.04
C GLY A 454 19.51 -10.10 -20.41
N LEU A 455 19.28 -10.09 -19.10
CA LEU A 455 18.58 -11.16 -18.37
C LEU A 455 17.17 -11.34 -18.93
N LYS A 456 16.81 -12.56 -19.36
CA LYS A 456 15.49 -12.89 -19.94
C LYS A 456 14.93 -14.15 -19.31
N ALA A 457 13.61 -14.18 -19.17
CA ALA A 457 12.86 -15.35 -18.75
C ALA A 457 11.84 -15.78 -19.80
N GLU A 458 11.66 -17.08 -19.94
CA GLU A 458 10.62 -17.70 -20.76
C GLU A 458 9.84 -18.69 -19.89
N LEU A 459 8.52 -18.66 -20.00
CA LEU A 459 7.66 -19.63 -19.31
C LEU A 459 7.91 -21.04 -19.84
N ARG A 460 8.03 -22.01 -18.94
CA ARG A 460 8.08 -23.44 -19.29
C ARG A 460 6.86 -24.17 -18.76
N LYS A 461 6.36 -25.09 -19.59
CA LYS A 461 5.25 -25.98 -19.22
C LYS A 461 5.74 -27.23 -18.45
N ASP A 462 7.02 -27.54 -18.54
CA ASP A 462 7.65 -28.67 -17.88
C ASP A 462 9.06 -28.32 -17.36
N PRO A 463 9.57 -29.00 -16.33
CA PRO A 463 10.87 -28.70 -15.74
C PRO A 463 12.05 -29.07 -16.69
N GLY A 464 11.83 -29.90 -17.70
CA GLY A 464 12.83 -30.27 -18.71
C GLY A 464 14.08 -30.90 -18.12
N TRP A 465 13.88 -31.95 -17.32
CA TRP A 465 14.97 -32.82 -16.82
C TRP A 465 15.64 -33.59 -17.93
#